data_72db82fd6470f4ce5c82fcc54c23cabd
#
_entry.id   72db82fd6470f4ce5c82fcc54c23cabd
#
_cell.length_a   1.000
_cell.length_b   1.000
_cell.length_c   1.000
_cell.angle_alpha   90.00
_cell.angle_beta   90.00
_cell.angle_gamma   90.00
#
_symmetry.space_group_name_H-M   'P 1'
#
loop_
_entity.id
_entity.type
_entity.pdbx_description
1 polymer ?
#
loop_
_entity_poly.entity_id
_entity_poly.type
_entity_poly.pdbx_seq_one_letter_code
_entity_poly.pdbx_strand_id
1 'polypeptide(L)'
;AAGLDLIDGAGLRDPELRRKVWPRYTFGCKRILFSSYFLPALQRPNVELVAEPIARMTPAGPQTADGVVHEVDCVIYGTGFRTNDFMFPMEISGAGGRTLREVWADGPHAHLGMTVPGFPSLFVLYGPNTNTSGGSIIVYLE
;
A
#
# COMPACT_ATOMS: atom_id res chain seq x y z
N ALA A 1 -10.90 -10.34 14.65
CA ALA A 1 -11.25 -9.76 15.96
C ALA A 1 -10.48 -8.46 16.21
N ALA A 2 -9.14 -8.44 16.17
CA ALA A 2 -8.35 -7.25 16.55
C ALA A 2 -8.65 -5.97 15.73
N GLY A 3 -9.03 -6.07 14.44
CA GLY A 3 -9.40 -4.91 13.64
C GLY A 3 -10.77 -4.31 14.00
N LEU A 4 -11.66 -5.12 14.57
CA LEU A 4 -12.98 -4.72 15.04
C LEU A 4 -12.86 -3.80 16.27
N ASP A 5 -12.01 -4.19 17.21
CA ASP A 5 -11.83 -3.46 18.47
C ASP A 5 -11.25 -2.06 18.24
N LEU A 6 -10.42 -1.87 17.18
CA LEU A 6 -9.86 -0.56 16.84
C LEU A 6 -10.92 0.41 16.28
N ILE A 7 -11.83 -0.07 15.44
CA ILE A 7 -12.91 0.75 14.88
C ILE A 7 -13.96 1.07 15.97
N ASP A 8 -14.27 0.12 16.82
CA ASP A 8 -15.18 0.29 17.94
C ASP A 8 -14.57 1.21 19.01
N GLY A 9 -13.29 1.05 19.33
CA GLY A 9 -12.56 1.92 20.25
C GLY A 9 -12.40 3.37 19.80
N ALA A 10 -12.45 3.61 18.48
CA ALA A 10 -12.41 4.98 17.92
C ALA A 10 -13.70 5.77 18.07
N GLY A 11 -14.78 5.17 18.60
CA GLY A 11 -16.05 5.84 18.86
C GLY A 11 -16.78 6.33 17.62
N LEU A 12 -16.59 5.66 16.48
CA LEU A 12 -17.34 5.95 15.26
C LEU A 12 -18.83 5.62 15.48
N ARG A 13 -19.66 6.66 15.58
CA ARG A 13 -21.08 6.53 15.90
C ARG A 13 -21.96 6.33 14.67
N ASP A 14 -21.55 6.90 13.53
CA ASP A 14 -22.28 6.80 12.27
C ASP A 14 -22.09 5.41 11.63
N PRO A 15 -23.19 4.62 11.48
CA PRO A 15 -23.11 3.30 10.87
C PRO A 15 -22.65 3.31 9.40
N GLU A 16 -22.97 4.37 8.65
CA GLU A 16 -22.57 4.49 7.26
C GLU A 16 -21.06 4.78 7.14
N LEU A 17 -20.55 5.68 7.96
CA LEU A 17 -19.12 5.95 8.04
C LEU A 17 -18.35 4.69 8.45
N ARG A 18 -18.85 3.92 9.43
CA ARG A 18 -18.28 2.61 9.82
C ARG A 18 -18.21 1.67 8.62
N ARG A 19 -19.25 1.56 7.83
CA ARG A 19 -19.29 0.72 6.63
C ARG A 19 -18.28 1.17 5.58
N LYS A 20 -18.11 2.48 5.39
CA LYS A 20 -17.14 3.05 4.45
C LYS A 20 -15.68 2.78 4.86
N VAL A 21 -15.35 2.89 6.15
CA VAL A 21 -13.98 2.65 6.66
C VAL A 21 -13.65 1.17 6.85
N TRP A 22 -14.64 0.28 6.75
CA TRP A 22 -14.42 -1.14 6.99
C TRP A 22 -13.48 -1.75 5.95
N PRO A 23 -12.37 -2.39 6.35
CA PRO A 23 -11.43 -2.96 5.41
C PRO A 23 -12.03 -4.15 4.67
N ARG A 24 -11.91 -4.16 3.34
CA ARG A 24 -12.32 -5.26 2.46
C ARG A 24 -11.17 -6.24 2.16
N TYR A 25 -10.05 -6.10 2.84
CA TYR A 25 -8.85 -6.93 2.69
C TYR A 25 -8.54 -7.64 4.01
N THR A 26 -7.82 -8.75 3.92
CA THR A 26 -7.37 -9.50 5.10
C THR A 26 -6.43 -8.64 5.94
N PHE A 27 -6.66 -8.64 7.25
CA PHE A 27 -5.80 -7.92 8.21
C PHE A 27 -4.34 -8.36 8.04
N GLY A 28 -3.44 -7.38 7.97
CA GLY A 28 -2.02 -7.61 7.72
C GLY A 28 -1.61 -7.61 6.24
N CYS A 29 -2.55 -7.71 5.28
CA CYS A 29 -2.22 -7.60 3.85
C CYS A 29 -1.86 -6.17 3.41
N LYS A 30 -2.11 -5.19 4.25
CA LYS A 30 -1.60 -3.82 4.13
C LYS A 30 -0.94 -3.42 5.43
N ARG A 31 0.10 -2.56 5.33
CA ARG A 31 0.80 -2.07 6.52
C ARG A 31 -0.17 -1.40 7.47
N ILE A 32 -0.11 -1.81 8.73
CA ILE A 32 -0.94 -1.24 9.80
C ILE A 32 -0.33 0.08 10.22
N LEU A 33 -1.14 1.13 10.21
CA LEU A 33 -0.78 2.46 10.70
C LEU A 33 -1.52 2.72 12.01
N PHE A 34 -0.77 3.10 13.04
CA PHE A 34 -1.34 3.47 14.34
C PHE A 34 -1.65 4.97 14.36
N SER A 35 -2.89 5.33 14.64
CA SER A 35 -3.32 6.71 14.78
C SER A 35 -4.51 6.82 15.72
N SER A 36 -4.41 7.67 16.73
CA SER A 36 -5.54 8.04 17.58
C SER A 36 -6.39 9.18 17.01
N TYR A 37 -5.97 9.79 15.91
CA TYR A 37 -6.60 10.98 15.33
C TYR A 37 -7.34 10.72 14.03
N PHE A 38 -6.95 9.71 13.26
CA PHE A 38 -7.47 9.48 11.91
C PHE A 38 -8.98 9.20 11.89
N LEU A 39 -9.42 8.20 12.62
CA LEU A 39 -10.85 7.85 12.67
C LEU A 39 -11.72 8.94 13.30
N PRO A 40 -11.32 9.60 14.41
CA PRO A 40 -12.01 10.78 14.91
C PRO A 40 -12.07 11.95 13.91
N ALA A 41 -11.02 12.17 13.11
CA ALA A 41 -11.02 13.23 12.11
C ALA A 41 -12.09 13.05 11.03
N LEU A 42 -12.41 11.81 10.66
CA LEU A 42 -13.47 11.51 9.69
C LEU A 42 -14.88 11.90 10.14
N GLN A 43 -15.08 12.18 11.43
CA GLN A 43 -16.38 12.60 12.00
C GLN A 43 -16.53 14.12 12.09
N ARG A 44 -15.50 14.87 11.67
CA ARG A 44 -15.57 16.34 11.70
C ARG A 44 -16.50 16.85 10.61
N PRO A 45 -17.27 17.95 10.87
CA PRO A 45 -18.25 18.48 9.92
C PRO A 45 -17.61 19.03 8.62
N ASN A 46 -16.31 19.29 8.62
CA ASN A 46 -15.55 19.76 7.47
C ASN A 46 -14.80 18.62 6.75
N VAL A 47 -15.11 17.36 7.05
CA VAL A 47 -14.48 16.18 6.42
C VAL A 47 -15.57 15.31 5.82
N GLU A 48 -15.42 15.01 4.54
CA GLU A 48 -16.24 14.05 3.83
C GLU A 48 -15.40 12.84 3.40
N LEU A 49 -15.85 11.63 3.74
CA LEU A 49 -15.25 10.41 3.25
C LEU A 49 -15.99 9.91 2.01
N VAL A 50 -15.36 10.04 0.86
CA VAL A 50 -15.83 9.48 -0.40
C VAL A 50 -15.15 8.14 -0.62
N ALA A 51 -15.94 7.06 -0.69
CA ALA A 51 -15.45 5.69 -0.87
C ALA A 51 -15.59 5.19 -2.32
N GLU A 52 -16.25 5.99 -3.18
CA GLU A 52 -16.43 5.67 -4.59
C GLU A 52 -15.09 5.81 -5.35
N PRO A 53 -14.80 4.90 -6.30
CA PRO A 53 -13.60 4.99 -7.11
C PRO A 53 -13.56 6.28 -7.93
N ILE A 54 -12.41 6.90 -8.03
CA ILE A 54 -12.18 8.05 -8.91
C ILE A 54 -12.10 7.55 -10.35
N ALA A 55 -13.00 8.02 -11.20
CA ALA A 55 -13.03 7.67 -12.63
C ALA A 55 -12.07 8.53 -13.45
N ARG A 56 -11.98 9.82 -13.14
CA ARG A 56 -11.08 10.75 -13.83
C ARG A 56 -10.87 12.04 -13.03
N MET A 57 -9.84 12.79 -13.41
CA MET A 57 -9.65 14.15 -12.95
C MET A 57 -10.31 15.14 -13.92
N THR A 58 -10.95 16.17 -13.39
CA THR A 58 -11.51 17.30 -14.15
C THR A 58 -10.86 18.61 -13.71
N PRO A 59 -10.99 19.71 -14.43
CA PRO A 59 -10.49 21.02 -14.00
C PRO A 59 -11.06 21.49 -12.66
N ALA A 60 -12.25 21.04 -12.26
CA ALA A 60 -12.90 21.39 -11.00
C ALA A 60 -12.51 20.46 -9.84
N GLY A 61 -11.98 19.26 -10.14
CA GLY A 61 -11.62 18.26 -9.13
C GLY A 61 -11.85 16.82 -9.60
N PRO A 62 -11.71 15.82 -8.72
CA PRO A 62 -11.92 14.42 -9.05
C PRO A 62 -13.40 14.14 -9.34
N GLN A 63 -13.65 13.35 -10.36
CA GLN A 63 -14.97 12.78 -10.65
C GLN A 63 -14.99 11.31 -10.28
N THR A 64 -15.94 10.92 -9.44
CA THR A 64 -16.16 9.54 -9.02
C THR A 64 -16.95 8.73 -10.08
N ALA A 65 -16.93 7.40 -9.93
CA ALA A 65 -17.55 6.48 -10.89
C ALA A 65 -19.09 6.63 -10.99
N ASP A 66 -19.72 7.17 -9.96
CA ASP A 66 -21.14 7.54 -9.93
C ASP A 66 -21.45 8.85 -10.69
N GLY A 67 -20.43 9.51 -11.24
CA GLY A 67 -20.54 10.74 -12.02
C GLY A 67 -20.45 12.03 -11.21
N VAL A 68 -20.35 11.97 -9.88
CA VAL A 68 -20.24 13.15 -9.02
C VAL A 68 -18.86 13.80 -9.19
N VAL A 69 -18.83 15.11 -9.35
CA VAL A 69 -17.60 15.91 -9.35
C VAL A 69 -17.44 16.56 -7.98
N HIS A 70 -16.33 16.29 -7.33
CA HIS A 70 -15.97 16.90 -6.04
C HIS A 70 -15.11 18.12 -6.31
N GLU A 71 -15.69 19.30 -6.18
CA GLU A 71 -14.99 20.57 -6.43
C GLU A 71 -13.98 20.83 -5.31
N VAL A 72 -12.71 21.05 -5.67
CA VAL A 72 -11.62 21.28 -4.75
C VAL A 72 -10.58 22.24 -5.33
N ASP A 73 -9.94 23.01 -4.48
CA ASP A 73 -8.85 23.92 -4.86
C ASP A 73 -7.49 23.21 -4.92
N CYS A 74 -7.35 22.09 -4.23
CA CYS A 74 -6.10 21.33 -4.15
C CYS A 74 -6.36 19.82 -4.09
N VAL A 75 -5.55 19.06 -4.80
CA VAL A 75 -5.56 17.59 -4.74
C VAL A 75 -4.22 17.07 -4.26
N ILE A 76 -4.23 16.31 -3.19
CA ILE A 76 -3.04 15.64 -2.66
C ILE A 76 -3.09 14.17 -3.03
N TYR A 77 -2.14 13.71 -3.86
CA TYR A 77 -2.04 12.32 -4.27
C TYR A 77 -1.33 11.49 -3.20
N GLY A 78 -2.05 10.55 -2.60
CA GLY A 78 -1.53 9.54 -1.68
C GLY A 78 -1.69 8.14 -2.24
N THR A 79 -1.42 7.95 -3.52
CA THR A 79 -1.73 6.72 -4.29
C THR A 79 -0.79 5.56 -4.03
N GLY A 80 0.26 5.75 -3.21
CA GLY A 80 1.22 4.72 -2.84
C GLY A 80 2.34 4.53 -3.85
N PHE A 81 3.08 3.43 -3.68
CA PHE A 81 4.24 3.08 -4.49
C PHE A 81 4.01 1.77 -5.24
N ARG A 82 4.81 1.54 -6.28
CA ARG A 82 4.89 0.26 -7.00
C ARG A 82 5.78 -0.71 -6.20
N THR A 83 5.24 -1.25 -5.15
CA THR A 83 5.98 -2.02 -4.14
C THR A 83 6.58 -3.33 -4.65
N ASN A 84 6.10 -3.84 -5.80
CA ASN A 84 6.57 -5.09 -6.40
C ASN A 84 7.65 -4.88 -7.47
N ASP A 85 7.98 -3.62 -7.80
CA ASP A 85 9.02 -3.30 -8.76
C ASP A 85 10.39 -3.26 -8.07
N PHE A 86 10.82 -4.41 -7.56
CA PHE A 86 12.11 -4.54 -6.89
C PHE A 86 13.25 -4.10 -7.80
N MET A 87 14.20 -3.32 -7.24
CA MET A 87 15.41 -2.82 -7.90
C MET A 87 15.19 -1.88 -9.10
N PHE A 88 13.92 -1.58 -9.45
CA PHE A 88 13.63 -0.63 -10.53
C PHE A 88 14.09 0.80 -10.15
N PRO A 89 14.70 1.58 -11.06
CA PRO A 89 14.94 1.31 -12.48
C PRO A 89 16.32 0.68 -12.80
N MET A 90 17.05 0.14 -11.83
CA MET A 90 18.36 -0.44 -12.04
C MET A 90 18.31 -1.62 -13.02
N GLU A 91 19.27 -1.68 -13.92
CA GLU A 91 19.50 -2.85 -14.75
C GLU A 91 20.64 -3.68 -14.16
N ILE A 92 20.31 -4.90 -13.76
CA ILE A 92 21.25 -5.83 -13.14
C ILE A 92 21.41 -7.02 -14.07
N SER A 93 22.65 -7.25 -14.54
CA SER A 93 22.99 -8.38 -15.40
C SER A 93 23.70 -9.46 -14.60
N GLY A 94 23.25 -10.69 -14.76
CA GLY A 94 23.81 -11.88 -14.15
C GLY A 94 24.76 -12.64 -15.08
N ALA A 95 25.08 -13.88 -14.70
CA ALA A 95 25.89 -14.78 -15.50
C ALA A 95 25.21 -15.06 -16.85
N GLY A 96 26.02 -15.06 -17.92
CA GLY A 96 25.53 -15.29 -19.28
C GLY A 96 24.74 -14.12 -19.88
N GLY A 97 24.80 -12.93 -19.26
CA GLY A 97 24.16 -11.71 -19.76
C GLY A 97 22.65 -11.64 -19.51
N ARG A 98 22.05 -12.57 -18.76
CA ARG A 98 20.62 -12.49 -18.39
C ARG A 98 20.39 -11.33 -17.44
N THR A 99 19.34 -10.57 -17.68
CA THR A 99 18.95 -9.48 -16.79
C THR A 99 18.05 -9.96 -15.67
N LEU A 100 18.10 -9.28 -14.53
CA LEU A 100 17.22 -9.57 -13.39
C LEU A 100 15.73 -9.38 -13.76
N ARG A 101 15.46 -8.42 -14.65
CA ARG A 101 14.11 -8.15 -15.17
C ARG A 101 13.55 -9.33 -15.98
N GLU A 102 14.39 -9.98 -16.80
CA GLU A 102 13.97 -11.19 -17.53
C GLU A 102 13.69 -12.35 -16.59
N VAL A 103 14.51 -12.53 -15.55
CA VAL A 103 14.30 -13.60 -14.55
C VAL A 103 13.06 -13.36 -13.71
N TRP A 104 12.71 -12.10 -13.47
CA TRP A 104 11.55 -11.70 -12.68
C TRP A 104 10.34 -11.28 -13.54
N ALA A 105 10.26 -11.73 -14.79
CA ALA A 105 9.13 -11.39 -15.66
C ALA A 105 7.77 -11.82 -15.09
N ASP A 106 7.72 -12.97 -14.42
CA ASP A 106 6.53 -13.50 -13.77
C ASP A 106 6.35 -13.00 -12.30
N GLY A 107 7.20 -12.08 -11.89
CA GLY A 107 7.22 -11.51 -10.54
C GLY A 107 8.54 -11.74 -9.80
N PRO A 108 8.90 -10.84 -8.89
CA PRO A 108 10.16 -10.93 -8.16
C PRO A 108 10.15 -12.11 -7.19
N HIS A 109 11.23 -12.89 -7.23
CA HIS A 109 11.47 -14.03 -6.34
C HIS A 109 12.96 -14.17 -6.01
N ALA A 110 13.27 -14.65 -4.82
CA ALA A 110 14.63 -14.88 -4.37
C ALA A 110 14.68 -16.07 -3.40
N HIS A 111 15.75 -16.85 -3.45
CA HIS A 111 15.99 -17.92 -2.50
C HIS A 111 16.25 -17.31 -1.12
N LEU A 112 15.45 -17.71 -0.13
CA LEU A 112 15.43 -17.16 1.22
C LEU A 112 15.24 -15.61 1.26
N GLY A 113 14.64 -15.04 0.20
CA GLY A 113 14.49 -13.59 0.08
C GLY A 113 15.80 -12.82 -0.20
N MET A 114 16.92 -13.49 -0.44
CA MET A 114 18.23 -12.84 -0.53
C MET A 114 18.97 -13.08 -1.82
N THR A 115 18.96 -14.30 -2.38
CA THR A 115 19.81 -14.65 -3.53
C THR A 115 18.99 -15.06 -4.74
N VAL A 116 19.49 -14.74 -5.93
CA VAL A 116 18.83 -15.08 -7.20
C VAL A 116 19.75 -15.99 -8.03
N PRO A 117 19.27 -17.15 -8.47
CA PRO A 117 20.05 -18.05 -9.33
C PRO A 117 20.52 -17.35 -10.60
N GLY A 118 21.81 -17.50 -10.92
CA GLY A 118 22.42 -16.84 -12.07
C GLY A 118 22.96 -15.43 -11.80
N PHE A 119 22.86 -14.93 -10.57
CA PHE A 119 23.40 -13.63 -10.15
C PHE A 119 24.40 -13.83 -9.00
N PRO A 120 25.59 -14.36 -9.29
CA PRO A 120 26.60 -14.54 -8.26
C PRO A 120 27.00 -13.19 -7.67
N SER A 121 27.20 -13.14 -6.37
CA SER A 121 27.53 -11.92 -5.61
C SER A 121 26.41 -10.87 -5.52
N LEU A 122 25.18 -11.16 -5.98
CA LEU A 122 24.01 -10.33 -5.70
C LEU A 122 23.31 -10.84 -4.44
N PHE A 123 23.29 -10.00 -3.42
CA PHE A 123 22.54 -10.23 -2.20
C PHE A 123 21.52 -9.10 -2.03
N VAL A 124 20.26 -9.47 -1.89
CA VAL A 124 19.15 -8.53 -1.69
C VAL A 124 18.75 -8.56 -0.22
N LEU A 125 19.02 -7.49 0.51
CA LEU A 125 18.53 -7.34 1.86
C LEU A 125 17.07 -6.88 1.79
N TYR A 126 16.19 -7.54 2.54
CA TYR A 126 14.75 -7.28 2.49
C TYR A 126 14.19 -7.48 1.06
N GLY A 127 14.52 -8.61 0.49
CA GLY A 127 14.13 -8.93 -0.89
C GLY A 127 12.68 -9.42 -1.02
N PRO A 128 12.35 -9.99 -2.19
CA PRO A 128 11.00 -10.47 -2.47
C PRO A 128 10.48 -11.44 -1.42
N ASN A 129 9.20 -11.27 -1.05
CA ASN A 129 8.45 -12.12 -0.09
C ASN A 129 8.99 -12.14 1.35
N THR A 130 9.83 -11.18 1.74
CA THR A 130 10.31 -11.03 3.13
C THR A 130 9.59 -9.94 3.90
N ASN A 131 8.64 -9.23 3.28
CA ASN A 131 7.91 -8.15 3.92
C ASN A 131 7.00 -8.68 5.03
N THR A 132 7.26 -8.26 6.25
CA THR A 132 6.42 -8.55 7.41
C THR A 132 5.37 -7.46 7.58
N SER A 133 4.14 -7.83 7.93
CA SER A 133 3.04 -6.89 8.15
C SER A 133 3.21 -6.06 9.43
N GLY A 134 4.14 -6.42 10.29
CA GLY A 134 4.41 -5.74 11.57
C GLY A 134 5.85 -5.93 12.02
N GLY A 135 6.26 -5.13 13.01
CA GLY A 135 7.62 -5.15 13.56
C GLY A 135 8.62 -4.26 12.81
N SER A 136 9.81 -4.17 13.35
CA SER A 136 10.93 -3.42 12.77
C SER A 136 11.71 -4.31 11.82
N ILE A 137 11.81 -3.89 10.57
CA ILE A 137 12.62 -4.56 9.54
C ILE A 137 14.09 -4.64 9.94
N ILE A 138 14.61 -3.61 10.61
CA ILE A 138 16.00 -3.58 11.07
C ILE A 138 16.27 -4.75 12.02
N VAL A 139 15.36 -5.03 12.95
CA VAL A 139 15.50 -6.17 13.88
C VAL A 139 15.48 -7.53 13.16
N TYR A 140 14.82 -7.64 12.00
CA TYR A 140 14.80 -8.88 11.23
C TYR A 140 16.03 -9.04 10.31
N LEU A 141 16.78 -7.96 10.06
CA LEU A 141 17.98 -7.98 9.22
C LEU A 141 19.28 -8.12 10.05
N GLU A 142 19.25 -7.89 11.35
CA GLU A 142 20.33 -8.10 12.30
C GLU A 142 20.45 -9.59 12.71
#